data_9efe4e82ae77efcae52f5bde41fe63f7
#
_entry.id   9efe4e82ae77efcae52f5bde41fe63f7
#
_cell.length_a   1.000
_cell.length_b   1.000
_cell.length_c   1.000
_cell.angle_alpha   90.00
_cell.angle_beta   90.00
_cell.angle_gamma   90.00
#
_symmetry.space_group_name_H-M   'P 1'
#
loop_
_entity.id
_entity.type
_entity.pdbx_description
1 polymer ?
#
loop_
_entity_poly.entity_id
_entity_poly.type
_entity_poly.pdbx_seq_one_letter_code
_entity_poly.pdbx_strand_id
1 'polypeptide(L)'
;EIVDKYSESITSMIGGDHSVTACAVRGVKKAYPSERIGILQLDTHLDVRDPAELGPANGTPIRQLIDGGFVRGEDIVNIGLHGYFNAKPLIDYAKQHSIQMVTLKNARKAGVVESVKAALSQLSEKVDRIYVTVDMDVLDISVAPGVPASTPGGLSASELFDSLLEIGKHPSVRHIDFVCLDPSKDSQVAETTKTGVYAWLQFITGLRLR
;
A
#
# COMPACT_ATOMS: atom_id res chain seq x y z
N GLU A 1 20.22 5.66 3.60
CA GLU A 1 21.42 5.41 2.78
C GLU A 1 21.10 5.22 1.29
N ILE A 2 20.24 4.23 0.90
CA ILE A 2 19.87 4.04 -0.52
C ILE A 2 19.12 5.26 -1.04
N VAL A 3 18.12 5.74 -0.33
CA VAL A 3 17.30 6.89 -0.71
C VAL A 3 18.14 8.16 -0.81
N ASP A 4 19.08 8.38 0.12
CA ASP A 4 19.99 9.54 0.07
C ASP A 4 20.93 9.47 -1.15
N LYS A 5 21.45 8.28 -1.42
CA LYS A 5 22.40 8.06 -2.52
C LYS A 5 21.76 8.23 -3.89
N TYR A 6 20.47 7.91 -4.00
CA TYR A 6 19.71 7.93 -5.25
C TYR A 6 18.46 8.80 -5.13
N SER A 7 18.64 10.05 -4.66
CA SER A 7 17.56 10.99 -4.33
C SER A 7 16.61 11.27 -5.50
N GLU A 8 17.11 11.26 -6.72
CA GLU A 8 16.32 11.48 -7.94
C GLU A 8 15.62 10.20 -8.44
N SER A 9 16.00 9.05 -7.91
CA SER A 9 15.44 7.77 -8.33
C SER A 9 14.14 7.46 -7.58
N ILE A 10 13.31 6.63 -8.20
CA ILE A 10 12.17 6.03 -7.55
C ILE A 10 12.63 4.72 -6.92
N THR A 11 12.30 4.53 -5.65
CA THR A 11 12.64 3.27 -4.98
C THR A 11 11.46 2.30 -5.05
N SER A 12 11.73 1.07 -5.45
CA SER A 12 10.79 -0.03 -5.40
C SER A 12 11.36 -1.14 -4.53
N MET A 13 10.57 -1.63 -3.59
CA MET A 13 10.92 -2.74 -2.71
C MET A 13 9.94 -3.89 -2.94
N ILE A 14 10.48 -5.09 -3.03
CA ILE A 14 9.69 -6.31 -2.94
C ILE A 14 10.04 -6.92 -1.60
N GLY A 15 9.10 -6.88 -0.69
CA GLY A 15 9.35 -7.20 0.71
C GLY A 15 8.84 -8.56 1.15
N GLY A 16 9.01 -8.83 2.43
CA GLY A 16 8.37 -9.92 3.16
C GLY A 16 6.95 -9.54 3.58
N ASP A 17 6.65 -9.66 4.87
CA ASP A 17 5.37 -9.21 5.42
C ASP A 17 5.28 -7.68 5.48
N HIS A 18 4.09 -7.15 5.75
CA HIS A 18 3.83 -5.71 5.72
C HIS A 18 4.59 -4.90 6.78
N SER A 19 5.21 -5.53 7.78
CA SER A 19 5.99 -4.83 8.81
C SER A 19 7.17 -4.03 8.25
N VAL A 20 7.72 -4.45 7.10
CA VAL A 20 8.86 -3.79 6.44
C VAL A 20 8.53 -2.37 5.99
N THR A 21 7.27 -2.08 5.65
CA THR A 21 6.80 -0.76 5.20
C THR A 21 7.05 0.32 6.24
N ALA A 22 6.80 0.03 7.54
CA ALA A 22 7.09 0.99 8.60
C ALA A 22 8.59 1.37 8.64
N CYS A 23 9.48 0.40 8.42
CA CYS A 23 10.93 0.63 8.37
C CYS A 23 11.33 1.43 7.14
N ALA A 24 10.75 1.11 5.97
CA ALA A 24 11.03 1.79 4.73
C ALA A 24 10.58 3.27 4.77
N VAL A 25 9.36 3.55 5.21
CA VAL A 25 8.84 4.93 5.33
C VAL A 25 9.63 5.74 6.35
N ARG A 26 10.03 5.15 7.50
CA ARG A 26 10.95 5.80 8.46
C ARG A 26 12.29 6.13 7.82
N GLY A 27 12.81 5.24 6.97
CA GLY A 27 14.02 5.49 6.19
C GLY A 27 13.89 6.66 5.23
N VAL A 28 12.76 6.76 4.52
CA VAL A 28 12.42 7.90 3.65
C VAL A 28 12.32 9.18 4.46
N LYS A 29 11.59 9.17 5.58
CA LYS A 29 11.45 10.35 6.44
C LYS A 29 12.79 10.81 7.04
N LYS A 30 13.71 9.89 7.34
CA LYS A 30 15.06 10.23 7.78
C LYS A 30 15.88 10.89 6.67
N ALA A 31 15.72 10.46 5.42
CA ALA A 31 16.40 11.06 4.26
C ALA A 31 15.84 12.46 3.91
N TYR A 32 14.54 12.65 4.10
CA TYR A 32 13.83 13.90 3.81
C TYR A 32 13.06 14.41 5.04
N PRO A 33 13.77 14.90 6.08
CA PRO A 33 13.16 15.22 7.37
C PRO A 33 12.17 16.39 7.32
N SER A 34 12.34 17.32 6.39
CA SER A 34 11.43 18.46 6.20
C SER A 34 10.21 18.13 5.34
N GLU A 35 10.27 17.07 4.54
CA GLU A 35 9.20 16.75 3.61
C GLU A 35 8.03 16.03 4.30
N ARG A 36 6.82 16.34 3.87
CA ARG A 36 5.59 15.67 4.28
C ARG A 36 5.37 14.46 3.38
N ILE A 37 5.20 13.30 3.99
CA ILE A 37 5.01 12.03 3.29
C ILE A 37 3.54 11.63 3.42
N GLY A 38 2.91 11.31 2.28
CA GLY A 38 1.60 10.67 2.22
C GLY A 38 1.72 9.19 1.89
N ILE A 39 0.75 8.40 2.30
CA ILE A 39 0.67 6.96 2.00
C ILE A 39 -0.59 6.66 1.20
N LEU A 40 -0.42 6.04 0.04
CA LEU A 40 -1.49 5.31 -0.64
C LEU A 40 -1.30 3.82 -0.36
N GLN A 41 -2.21 3.25 0.40
CA GLN A 41 -2.22 1.84 0.77
C GLN A 41 -3.28 1.10 -0.06
N LEU A 42 -2.88 0.07 -0.80
CA LEU A 42 -3.77 -0.89 -1.43
C LEU A 42 -3.76 -2.15 -0.58
N ASP A 43 -4.85 -2.40 0.15
CA ASP A 43 -4.85 -3.40 1.23
C ASP A 43 -6.28 -3.77 1.64
N THR A 44 -6.51 -5.01 2.02
CA THR A 44 -7.76 -5.43 2.65
C THR A 44 -7.85 -5.02 4.13
N HIS A 45 -6.67 -4.75 4.76
CA HIS A 45 -6.55 -4.40 6.17
C HIS A 45 -6.22 -2.92 6.38
N LEU A 46 -6.49 -2.43 7.58
CA LEU A 46 -6.09 -1.07 8.00
C LEU A 46 -4.64 -1.01 8.54
N ASP A 47 -4.15 -2.12 9.04
CA ASP A 47 -2.82 -2.30 9.62
C ASP A 47 -2.48 -1.30 10.75
N VAL A 48 -3.51 -1.03 11.54
CA VAL A 48 -3.45 -0.14 12.70
C VAL A 48 -3.61 -0.88 14.04
N ARG A 49 -3.24 -2.17 14.10
CA ARG A 49 -3.20 -2.92 15.36
C ARG A 49 -2.15 -2.31 16.29
N ASP A 50 -2.35 -2.47 17.59
CA ASP A 50 -1.46 -1.87 18.58
C ASP A 50 -0.09 -2.56 18.60
N PRO A 51 1.00 -1.86 18.28
CA PRO A 51 2.33 -2.43 18.36
C PRO A 51 2.78 -2.70 19.81
N ALA A 52 2.13 -2.11 20.82
CA ALA A 52 2.39 -2.43 22.22
C ALA A 52 1.91 -3.85 22.58
N GLU A 53 0.91 -4.38 21.89
CA GLU A 53 0.38 -5.72 22.10
C GLU A 53 1.09 -6.76 21.23
N LEU A 54 1.41 -6.42 19.97
CA LEU A 54 1.88 -7.37 18.96
C LEU A 54 3.36 -7.18 18.59
N GLY A 55 3.98 -6.09 19.02
CA GLY A 55 5.27 -5.67 18.51
C GLY A 55 5.20 -5.16 17.07
N PRO A 56 6.36 -4.91 16.43
CA PRO A 56 6.43 -4.60 15.01
C PRO A 56 6.04 -5.85 14.21
N ALA A 57 4.82 -5.87 13.68
CA ALA A 57 4.24 -6.99 12.96
C ALA A 57 3.51 -6.50 11.70
N ASN A 58 3.11 -7.43 10.83
CA ASN A 58 2.40 -7.14 9.58
C ASN A 58 1.10 -6.34 9.76
N GLY A 59 0.40 -6.48 10.88
CA GLY A 59 -0.83 -5.75 11.16
C GLY A 59 -0.63 -4.41 11.86
N THR A 60 0.60 -3.87 12.00
CA THR A 60 0.91 -2.69 12.81
C THR A 60 1.63 -1.54 12.09
N PRO A 61 2.05 -1.64 10.80
CA PRO A 61 2.94 -0.66 10.19
C PRO A 61 2.35 0.76 10.15
N ILE A 62 1.08 0.87 9.82
CA ILE A 62 0.43 2.18 9.69
C ILE A 62 0.33 2.87 11.05
N ARG A 63 -0.06 2.14 12.11
CA ARG A 63 -0.09 2.70 13.47
C ARG A 63 1.30 3.11 13.96
N GLN A 64 2.32 2.29 13.70
CA GLN A 64 3.71 2.64 14.04
C GLN A 64 4.16 3.96 13.42
N LEU A 65 3.74 4.24 12.19
CA LEU A 65 4.09 5.48 11.49
C LEU A 65 3.35 6.69 12.04
N ILE A 66 2.09 6.53 12.41
CA ILE A 66 1.27 7.61 12.99
C ILE A 66 1.73 7.91 14.42
N ASP A 67 1.79 6.90 15.29
CA ASP A 67 2.16 7.07 16.70
C ASP A 67 3.61 7.55 16.84
N GLY A 68 4.49 7.18 15.92
CA GLY A 68 5.87 7.67 15.83
C GLY A 68 6.03 9.07 15.22
N GLY A 69 4.96 9.70 14.76
CA GLY A 69 5.00 11.04 14.16
C GLY A 69 5.68 11.12 12.79
N PHE A 70 5.85 9.98 12.10
CA PHE A 70 6.50 9.93 10.78
C PHE A 70 5.55 10.33 9.65
N VAL A 71 4.27 9.99 9.79
CA VAL A 71 3.18 10.30 8.84
C VAL A 71 1.96 10.75 9.63
N ARG A 72 1.17 11.67 9.08
CA ARG A 72 -0.12 12.05 9.67
C ARG A 72 -1.20 11.14 9.11
N GLY A 73 -2.17 10.75 9.96
CA GLY A 73 -3.27 9.90 9.49
C GLY A 73 -4.11 10.53 8.36
N GLU A 74 -4.27 11.86 8.37
CA GLU A 74 -4.95 12.62 7.31
C GLU A 74 -4.24 12.59 5.93
N ASP A 75 -2.99 12.11 5.91
CA ASP A 75 -2.18 11.90 4.71
C ASP A 75 -2.13 10.43 4.29
N ILE A 76 -3.04 9.61 4.81
CA ILE A 76 -3.13 8.19 4.48
C ILE A 76 -4.48 7.92 3.82
N VAL A 77 -4.44 7.29 2.65
CA VAL A 77 -5.61 6.76 1.96
C VAL A 77 -5.43 5.26 1.80
N ASN A 78 -6.35 4.48 2.37
CA ASN A 78 -6.41 3.04 2.16
C ASN A 78 -7.56 2.71 1.21
N ILE A 79 -7.25 1.98 0.12
CA ILE A 79 -8.22 1.49 -0.87
C ILE A 79 -8.15 -0.03 -0.93
N GLY A 80 -9.31 -0.66 -0.86
CA GLY A 80 -9.40 -2.11 -0.99
C GLY A 80 -9.99 -2.82 0.22
N LEU A 81 -10.30 -2.07 1.28
CA LEU A 81 -10.85 -2.65 2.52
C LEU A 81 -12.05 -3.55 2.24
N HIS A 82 -11.92 -4.84 2.55
CA HIS A 82 -12.99 -5.83 2.42
C HIS A 82 -12.87 -6.95 3.46
N GLY A 83 -13.74 -7.94 3.40
CA GLY A 83 -13.76 -9.03 4.38
C GLY A 83 -14.21 -8.57 5.78
N TYR A 84 -13.82 -9.33 6.81
CA TYR A 84 -14.29 -9.16 8.18
C TYR A 84 -13.16 -8.89 9.19
N PHE A 85 -12.00 -8.46 8.73
CA PHE A 85 -10.78 -8.33 9.55
C PHE A 85 -10.68 -7.02 10.31
N ASN A 86 -11.29 -5.95 9.78
CA ASN A 86 -11.21 -4.62 10.35
C ASN A 86 -12.24 -4.45 11.47
N ALA A 87 -11.90 -4.95 12.65
CA ALA A 87 -12.75 -4.85 13.83
C ALA A 87 -12.97 -3.38 14.24
N LYS A 88 -14.06 -3.14 14.98
CA LYS A 88 -14.46 -1.81 15.41
C LYS A 88 -13.34 -0.95 16.04
N PRO A 89 -12.49 -1.46 16.94
CA PRO A 89 -11.39 -0.66 17.50
C PRO A 89 -10.41 -0.13 16.44
N LEU A 90 -10.13 -0.91 15.38
CA LEU A 90 -9.24 -0.50 14.29
C LEU A 90 -9.88 0.60 13.44
N ILE A 91 -11.18 0.48 13.18
CA ILE A 91 -11.96 1.50 12.45
C ILE A 91 -12.05 2.79 13.29
N ASP A 92 -12.24 2.68 14.60
CA ASP A 92 -12.31 3.84 15.50
C ASP A 92 -10.94 4.57 15.53
N TYR A 93 -9.82 3.84 15.61
CA TYR A 93 -8.48 4.41 15.51
C TYR A 93 -8.28 5.13 14.16
N ALA A 94 -8.62 4.48 13.06
CA ALA A 94 -8.49 5.08 11.73
C ALA A 94 -9.31 6.39 11.60
N LYS A 95 -10.52 6.42 12.13
CA LYS A 95 -11.35 7.63 12.16
C LYS A 95 -10.75 8.72 13.05
N GLN A 96 -10.26 8.37 14.25
CA GLN A 96 -9.63 9.30 15.18
C GLN A 96 -8.44 10.02 14.54
N HIS A 97 -7.68 9.30 13.72
CA HIS A 97 -6.52 9.84 13.01
C HIS A 97 -6.83 10.35 11.59
N SER A 98 -8.12 10.39 11.21
CA SER A 98 -8.56 10.89 9.89
C SER A 98 -8.01 10.12 8.70
N ILE A 99 -7.70 8.82 8.86
CA ILE A 99 -7.32 7.95 7.73
C ILE A 99 -8.51 7.87 6.77
N GLN A 100 -8.29 8.12 5.50
CA GLN A 100 -9.31 7.94 4.49
C GLN A 100 -9.47 6.46 4.13
N MET A 101 -10.62 5.90 4.47
CA MET A 101 -10.95 4.51 4.24
C MET A 101 -11.86 4.36 3.03
N VAL A 102 -11.41 3.68 1.99
CA VAL A 102 -12.20 3.38 0.79
C VAL A 102 -12.41 1.86 0.72
N THR A 103 -13.62 1.42 1.05
CA THR A 103 -13.96 0.00 0.92
C THR A 103 -13.92 -0.43 -0.54
N LEU A 104 -13.56 -1.69 -0.80
CA LEU A 104 -13.53 -2.24 -2.16
C LEU A 104 -14.90 -2.11 -2.85
N LYS A 105 -15.99 -2.27 -2.09
CA LYS A 105 -17.35 -2.05 -2.60
C LYS A 105 -17.54 -0.62 -3.12
N ASN A 106 -17.05 0.37 -2.39
CA ASN A 106 -17.16 1.78 -2.80
C ASN A 106 -16.21 2.10 -3.97
N ALA A 107 -14.99 1.56 -3.93
CA ALA A 107 -14.04 1.70 -5.04
C ALA A 107 -14.60 1.13 -6.35
N ARG A 108 -15.20 -0.07 -6.31
CA ARG A 108 -15.84 -0.67 -7.50
C ARG A 108 -17.03 0.15 -8.01
N LYS A 109 -17.83 0.73 -7.11
CA LYS A 109 -18.96 1.58 -7.51
C LYS A 109 -18.51 2.86 -8.22
N ALA A 110 -17.39 3.44 -7.81
CA ALA A 110 -16.82 4.65 -8.40
C ALA A 110 -15.86 4.37 -9.58
N GLY A 111 -15.43 3.13 -9.74
CA GLY A 111 -14.29 2.72 -10.54
C GLY A 111 -13.04 2.63 -9.65
N VAL A 112 -12.38 1.46 -9.64
CA VAL A 112 -11.18 1.24 -8.80
C VAL A 112 -10.06 2.18 -9.23
N VAL A 113 -9.77 2.24 -10.51
CA VAL A 113 -8.74 3.12 -11.08
C VAL A 113 -9.05 4.59 -10.81
N GLU A 114 -10.30 5.00 -10.96
CA GLU A 114 -10.71 6.38 -10.67
C GLU A 114 -10.58 6.71 -9.18
N SER A 115 -10.84 5.75 -8.29
CA SER A 115 -10.61 5.91 -6.84
C SER A 115 -9.13 6.11 -6.53
N VAL A 116 -8.24 5.37 -7.20
CA VAL A 116 -6.77 5.51 -7.06
C VAL A 116 -6.32 6.89 -7.58
N LYS A 117 -6.78 7.31 -8.75
CA LYS A 117 -6.46 8.63 -9.32
C LYS A 117 -6.91 9.77 -8.41
N ALA A 118 -8.12 9.67 -7.86
CA ALA A 118 -8.64 10.66 -6.91
C ALA A 118 -7.80 10.71 -5.62
N ALA A 119 -7.38 9.57 -5.08
CA ALA A 119 -6.50 9.51 -3.92
C ALA A 119 -5.13 10.13 -4.18
N LEU A 120 -4.52 9.84 -5.34
CA LEU A 120 -3.24 10.42 -5.74
C LEU A 120 -3.33 11.94 -5.88
N SER A 121 -4.38 12.45 -6.56
CA SER A 121 -4.61 13.89 -6.67
C SER A 121 -4.75 14.54 -5.31
N GLN A 122 -5.61 14.00 -4.44
CA GLN A 122 -5.84 14.52 -3.09
C GLN A 122 -4.57 14.52 -2.23
N LEU A 123 -3.77 13.46 -2.29
CA LEU A 123 -2.51 13.38 -1.56
C LEU A 123 -1.49 14.39 -2.09
N SER A 124 -1.33 14.50 -3.40
CA SER A 124 -0.35 15.41 -4.01
C SER A 124 -0.59 16.89 -3.74
N GLU A 125 -1.81 17.28 -3.35
CA GLU A 125 -2.14 18.64 -2.93
C GLU A 125 -1.64 18.95 -1.49
N LYS A 126 -1.31 17.91 -0.70
CA LYS A 126 -1.01 18.05 0.73
C LYS A 126 0.41 17.64 1.11
N VAL A 127 1.04 16.78 0.31
CA VAL A 127 2.30 16.15 0.66
C VAL A 127 3.36 16.34 -0.44
N ASP A 128 4.62 16.31 -0.03
CA ASP A 128 5.75 16.46 -0.94
C ASP A 128 6.07 15.16 -1.69
N ARG A 129 5.84 14.01 -1.03
CA ARG A 129 6.09 12.67 -1.57
C ARG A 129 4.94 11.72 -1.25
N ILE A 130 4.60 10.88 -2.20
CA ILE A 130 3.68 9.76 -1.99
C ILE A 130 4.50 8.47 -1.94
N TYR A 131 4.34 7.74 -0.84
CA TYR A 131 4.75 6.35 -0.68
C TYR A 131 3.54 5.46 -0.99
N VAL A 132 3.69 4.53 -1.91
CA VAL A 132 2.65 3.53 -2.20
C VAL A 132 3.04 2.22 -1.55
N THR A 133 2.13 1.61 -0.82
CA THR A 133 2.29 0.25 -0.31
C THR A 133 1.18 -0.63 -0.88
N VAL A 134 1.58 -1.75 -1.45
CA VAL A 134 0.69 -2.74 -2.06
C VAL A 134 0.79 -4.01 -1.24
N ASP A 135 -0.16 -4.20 -0.32
CA ASP A 135 -0.34 -5.53 0.25
C ASP A 135 -1.05 -6.40 -0.77
N MET A 136 -0.41 -7.50 -1.13
CA MET A 136 -0.96 -8.38 -2.16
C MET A 136 -2.23 -9.11 -1.71
N ASP A 137 -2.61 -9.02 -0.42
CA ASP A 137 -3.87 -9.55 0.07
C ASP A 137 -5.10 -8.71 -0.32
N VAL A 138 -4.88 -7.52 -0.90
CA VAL A 138 -5.94 -6.75 -1.55
C VAL A 138 -6.56 -7.51 -2.73
N LEU A 139 -5.81 -8.46 -3.31
CA LEU A 139 -6.25 -9.31 -4.40
C LEU A 139 -7.17 -10.44 -3.92
N ASP A 140 -8.04 -10.88 -4.80
CA ASP A 140 -8.82 -12.10 -4.58
C ASP A 140 -7.91 -13.31 -4.40
N ILE A 141 -8.26 -14.20 -3.47
CA ILE A 141 -7.48 -15.43 -3.20
C ILE A 141 -7.28 -16.30 -4.43
N SER A 142 -8.20 -16.26 -5.39
CA SER A 142 -8.06 -16.98 -6.66
C SER A 142 -6.99 -16.41 -7.57
N VAL A 143 -6.57 -15.16 -7.32
CA VAL A 143 -5.53 -14.46 -8.09
C VAL A 143 -4.17 -14.53 -7.39
N ALA A 144 -4.19 -14.52 -6.05
CA ALA A 144 -2.98 -14.51 -5.23
C ALA A 144 -3.08 -15.53 -4.07
N PRO A 145 -3.12 -16.85 -4.36
CA PRO A 145 -3.26 -17.89 -3.34
C PRO A 145 -2.04 -18.01 -2.41
N GLY A 146 -0.86 -17.59 -2.83
CA GLY A 146 0.36 -17.57 -2.01
C GLY A 146 0.51 -16.34 -1.11
N VAL A 147 -0.57 -15.61 -0.84
CA VAL A 147 -0.58 -14.50 0.12
C VAL A 147 -1.26 -14.96 1.40
N PRO A 148 -0.60 -14.90 2.56
CA PRO A 148 -1.10 -15.54 3.79
C PRO A 148 -2.48 -15.09 4.26
N ALA A 149 -2.86 -13.85 4.00
CA ALA A 149 -4.12 -13.25 4.44
C ALA A 149 -5.13 -12.99 3.32
N SER A 150 -4.88 -13.50 2.12
CA SER A 150 -5.82 -13.38 0.98
C SER A 150 -7.18 -13.99 1.29
N THR A 151 -8.22 -13.32 0.81
CA THR A 151 -9.61 -13.75 0.98
C THR A 151 -10.42 -13.64 -0.31
N PRO A 152 -11.56 -14.35 -0.41
CA PRO A 152 -12.46 -14.17 -1.53
C PRO A 152 -13.04 -12.74 -1.58
N GLY A 153 -13.24 -12.24 -2.78
CA GLY A 153 -13.88 -10.94 -3.02
C GLY A 153 -12.93 -9.78 -3.21
N GLY A 154 -11.61 -10.02 -3.17
CA GLY A 154 -10.56 -9.03 -3.41
C GLY A 154 -10.53 -8.49 -4.85
N LEU A 155 -9.56 -7.63 -5.13
CA LEU A 155 -9.34 -7.10 -6.48
C LEU A 155 -9.03 -8.22 -7.47
N SER A 156 -9.46 -8.05 -8.71
CA SER A 156 -8.95 -8.82 -9.83
C SER A 156 -7.53 -8.34 -10.21
N ALA A 157 -6.78 -9.19 -10.90
CA ALA A 157 -5.45 -8.80 -11.41
C ALA A 157 -5.53 -7.55 -12.30
N SER A 158 -6.53 -7.43 -13.17
CA SER A 158 -6.69 -6.27 -14.05
C SER A 158 -6.98 -4.99 -13.27
N GLU A 159 -7.85 -5.02 -12.25
CA GLU A 159 -8.11 -3.84 -11.41
C GLU A 159 -6.82 -3.33 -10.75
N LEU A 160 -5.96 -4.24 -10.26
CA LEU A 160 -4.66 -3.87 -9.68
C LEU A 160 -3.68 -3.35 -10.74
N PHE A 161 -3.58 -4.03 -11.88
CA PHE A 161 -2.64 -3.67 -12.96
C PHE A 161 -2.93 -2.29 -13.53
N ASP A 162 -4.19 -2.00 -13.84
CA ASP A 162 -4.60 -0.70 -14.36
C ASP A 162 -4.38 0.41 -13.32
N SER A 163 -4.61 0.11 -12.02
CA SER A 163 -4.32 1.02 -10.92
C SER A 163 -2.82 1.33 -10.82
N LEU A 164 -1.95 0.31 -10.92
CA LEU A 164 -0.50 0.47 -10.84
C LEU A 164 0.08 1.23 -12.03
N LEU A 165 -0.51 1.07 -13.21
CA LEU A 165 -0.16 1.87 -14.38
C LEU A 165 -0.38 3.37 -14.10
N GLU A 166 -1.52 3.74 -13.53
CA GLU A 166 -1.83 5.13 -13.19
C GLU A 166 -0.97 5.64 -12.01
N ILE A 167 -0.72 4.80 -11.01
CA ILE A 167 0.22 5.09 -9.92
C ILE A 167 1.60 5.40 -10.48
N GLY A 168 2.09 4.57 -11.41
CA GLY A 168 3.38 4.77 -12.08
C GLY A 168 3.48 6.09 -12.83
N LYS A 169 2.42 6.57 -13.45
CA LYS A 169 2.38 7.86 -14.17
C LYS A 169 2.43 9.07 -13.25
N HIS A 170 2.07 8.93 -11.96
CA HIS A 170 1.90 10.09 -11.08
C HIS A 170 3.25 10.61 -10.56
N PRO A 171 3.60 11.89 -10.80
CA PRO A 171 4.94 12.43 -10.51
C PRO A 171 5.29 12.48 -9.03
N SER A 172 4.31 12.65 -8.14
CA SER A 172 4.53 12.68 -6.69
C SER A 172 4.79 11.30 -6.07
N VAL A 173 4.55 10.20 -6.81
CA VAL A 173 4.88 8.84 -6.35
C VAL A 173 6.38 8.64 -6.51
N ARG A 174 7.08 8.53 -5.36
CA ARG A 174 8.54 8.41 -5.31
C ARG A 174 9.00 7.07 -4.73
N HIS A 175 8.13 6.36 -4.05
CA HIS A 175 8.44 5.11 -3.38
C HIS A 175 7.27 4.15 -3.52
N ILE A 176 7.57 2.87 -3.71
CA ILE A 176 6.56 1.79 -3.73
C ILE A 176 7.13 0.53 -3.11
N ASP A 177 6.29 -0.19 -2.39
CA ASP A 177 6.57 -1.58 -2.03
C ASP A 177 5.44 -2.53 -2.43
N PHE A 178 5.81 -3.81 -2.54
CA PHE A 178 4.91 -4.94 -2.73
C PHE A 178 5.22 -5.93 -1.63
N VAL A 179 4.25 -6.22 -0.78
CA VAL A 179 4.42 -7.00 0.44
C VAL A 179 3.46 -8.18 0.52
N CYS A 180 3.70 -9.06 1.49
CA CYS A 180 2.88 -10.24 1.78
C CYS A 180 2.90 -11.32 0.69
N LEU A 181 3.93 -11.34 -0.15
CA LEU A 181 4.16 -12.43 -1.12
C LEU A 181 4.88 -13.60 -0.41
N ASP A 182 4.27 -14.76 -0.40
CA ASP A 182 4.90 -16.00 0.09
C ASP A 182 4.99 -17.05 -1.04
N PRO A 183 6.08 -17.05 -1.81
CA PRO A 183 6.25 -18.01 -2.90
C PRO A 183 6.26 -19.48 -2.44
N SER A 184 6.54 -19.74 -1.16
CA SER A 184 6.53 -21.11 -0.62
C SER A 184 5.12 -21.69 -0.49
N LYS A 185 4.11 -20.82 -0.48
CA LYS A 185 2.67 -21.17 -0.40
C LYS A 185 1.93 -20.95 -1.72
N ASP A 186 2.67 -20.60 -2.77
CA ASP A 186 2.10 -20.39 -4.09
C ASP A 186 1.70 -21.72 -4.74
N SER A 187 0.85 -21.63 -5.75
CA SER A 187 0.48 -22.79 -6.54
C SER A 187 1.65 -23.34 -7.36
N GLN A 188 1.50 -24.54 -7.90
CA GLN A 188 2.51 -25.15 -8.79
C GLN A 188 2.81 -24.30 -10.04
N VAL A 189 1.88 -23.46 -10.47
CA VAL A 189 2.05 -22.57 -11.62
C VAL A 189 2.52 -21.17 -11.23
N ALA A 190 2.78 -20.94 -9.93
CA ALA A 190 3.29 -19.70 -9.36
C ALA A 190 2.41 -18.48 -9.70
N GLU A 191 1.11 -18.58 -9.50
CA GLU A 191 0.11 -17.54 -9.82
C GLU A 191 0.39 -16.25 -9.09
N THR A 192 0.60 -16.31 -7.78
CA THR A 192 0.89 -15.14 -6.94
C THR A 192 2.19 -14.45 -7.36
N THR A 193 3.24 -15.24 -7.54
CA THR A 193 4.55 -14.74 -7.99
C THR A 193 4.45 -14.04 -9.33
N LYS A 194 3.76 -14.66 -10.30
CA LYS A 194 3.55 -14.07 -11.64
C LYS A 194 2.71 -12.78 -11.52
N THR A 195 1.66 -12.79 -10.73
CA THR A 195 0.80 -11.61 -10.52
C THR A 195 1.63 -10.46 -9.93
N GLY A 196 2.48 -10.73 -8.92
CA GLY A 196 3.38 -9.74 -8.34
C GLY A 196 4.37 -9.16 -9.35
N VAL A 197 4.97 -10.01 -10.19
CA VAL A 197 5.87 -9.57 -11.27
C VAL A 197 5.14 -8.67 -12.26
N TYR A 198 3.95 -9.07 -12.72
CA TYR A 198 3.16 -8.26 -13.65
C TYR A 198 2.69 -6.94 -13.02
N ALA A 199 2.30 -6.96 -11.76
CA ALA A 199 1.97 -5.76 -11.00
C ALA A 199 3.15 -4.77 -10.99
N TRP A 200 4.35 -5.24 -10.67
CA TRP A 200 5.55 -4.42 -10.71
C TRP A 200 5.86 -3.89 -12.12
N LEU A 201 5.71 -4.71 -13.16
CA LEU A 201 5.91 -4.30 -14.55
C LEU A 201 4.90 -3.23 -14.99
N GLN A 202 3.65 -3.29 -14.54
CA GLN A 202 2.67 -2.24 -14.82
C GLN A 202 3.06 -0.89 -14.19
N PHE A 203 3.54 -0.92 -12.95
CA PHE A 203 4.09 0.27 -12.32
C PHE A 203 5.27 0.86 -13.11
N ILE A 204 6.25 0.03 -13.51
CA ILE A 204 7.41 0.47 -14.34
C ILE A 204 6.94 1.01 -15.70
N THR A 205 5.93 0.38 -16.31
CA THR A 205 5.35 0.89 -17.56
C THR A 205 4.76 2.29 -17.35
N GLY A 206 4.04 2.50 -16.26
CA GLY A 206 3.53 3.82 -15.88
C GLY A 206 4.66 4.87 -15.73
N LEU A 207 5.78 4.51 -15.10
CA LEU A 207 6.95 5.40 -14.97
C LEU A 207 7.50 5.84 -16.34
N ARG A 208 7.47 4.97 -17.33
CA ARG A 208 7.94 5.28 -18.70
C ARG A 208 6.99 6.21 -19.45
N LEU A 209 5.77 6.38 -18.98
CA LEU A 209 4.74 7.21 -19.59
C LEU A 209 4.54 8.56 -18.87
N ARG A 210 5.42 8.91 -17.92
CA ARG A 210 5.46 10.22 -17.25
C ARG A 210 5.79 11.36 -18.19
#